data_f1f82cdbb56ad9dfa6967655e88e68ab
#
_entry.id   f1f82cdbb56ad9dfa6967655e88e68ab
#
_cell.length_a   1.000
_cell.length_b   1.000
_cell.length_c   1.000
_cell.angle_alpha   90.00
_cell.angle_beta   90.00
_cell.angle_gamma   90.00
#
_symmetry.space_group_name_H-M   'P 1'
#
loop_
_entity.id
_entity.type
_entity.pdbx_description
1 polymer ?
#
loop_
_entity_poly.entity_id
_entity_poly.type
_entity_poly.pdbx_seq_one_letter_code
_entity_poly.pdbx_strand_id
1 'polypeptide(L)'
;MKIHDDNCWPPEEFTACLRAVGENSYHDQHPFHVLMNEGKLNRLQLQGWVANRFYYQIQIPIKDAAILSNCPERDVRREWIRRILDHDGTQGDEGGIEKWLRLGEAVGLTRKGMLGQSRLLPGVCYAVDAYVNFCRTKPWLEAMASSLTELFAPTLMAKRIAAFEKHYPWVKQDGLKYFRGRLTQAPRDTDFTLRFILERCRTREQQEKMVAALQFKCELLWAMLDAMHFAYILNPQKNQDEPAS
;
A
#
# COMPACT_ATOMS: atom_id res chain seq x y z
N MET A 1 30.32 5.66 -21.85
CA MET A 1 29.83 4.72 -22.88
C MET A 1 28.51 4.16 -22.39
N LYS A 2 27.38 4.51 -23.03
CA LYS A 2 26.06 3.98 -22.63
C LYS A 2 26.00 2.54 -23.15
N ILE A 3 26.07 1.59 -22.23
CA ILE A 3 25.83 0.18 -22.57
C ILE A 3 24.32 0.10 -22.89
N HIS A 4 24.00 0.02 -24.15
CA HIS A 4 22.66 -0.35 -24.62
C HIS A 4 22.71 -1.87 -24.76
N ASP A 5 21.92 -2.57 -23.95
CA ASP A 5 21.74 -3.99 -24.12
C ASP A 5 20.67 -4.20 -25.21
N ASP A 6 21.07 -4.77 -26.35
CA ASP A 6 20.16 -5.04 -27.48
C ASP A 6 19.02 -5.99 -27.09
N ASN A 7 19.06 -6.58 -25.89
CA ASN A 7 18.06 -7.50 -25.37
C ASN A 7 17.10 -6.85 -24.34
N CYS A 8 17.18 -5.53 -24.10
CA CYS A 8 16.24 -4.89 -23.18
C CYS A 8 14.82 -4.81 -23.80
N TRP A 9 13.79 -4.91 -22.96
CA TRP A 9 12.41 -4.67 -23.40
C TRP A 9 12.24 -3.24 -23.90
N PRO A 10 11.55 -3.04 -25.02
CA PRO A 10 11.03 -1.72 -25.38
C PRO A 10 10.14 -1.16 -24.24
N PRO A 11 10.01 0.17 -24.12
CA PRO A 11 9.23 0.79 -23.04
C PRO A 11 7.80 0.28 -22.88
N GLU A 12 7.15 -0.01 -24.01
CA GLU A 12 5.77 -0.55 -24.03
C GLU A 12 5.72 -1.97 -23.47
N GLU A 13 6.65 -2.83 -23.88
CA GLU A 13 6.74 -4.22 -23.40
C GLU A 13 7.13 -4.25 -21.94
N PHE A 14 8.09 -3.42 -21.50
CA PHE A 14 8.46 -3.32 -20.10
C PHE A 14 7.28 -2.84 -19.24
N THR A 15 6.52 -1.86 -19.72
CA THR A 15 5.29 -1.40 -19.04
C THR A 15 4.25 -2.53 -18.95
N ALA A 16 4.10 -3.32 -20.03
CA ALA A 16 3.21 -4.48 -20.03
C ALA A 16 3.64 -5.54 -19.00
N CYS A 17 4.94 -5.83 -18.88
CA CYS A 17 5.47 -6.73 -17.85
C CYS A 17 5.14 -6.23 -16.43
N LEU A 18 5.31 -4.93 -16.15
CA LEU A 18 4.95 -4.34 -14.86
C LEU A 18 3.43 -4.43 -14.59
N ARG A 19 2.58 -4.21 -15.59
CA ARG A 19 1.13 -4.34 -15.44
C ARG A 19 0.71 -5.79 -15.20
N ALA A 20 1.31 -6.74 -15.89
CA ALA A 20 1.04 -8.17 -15.72
C ALA A 20 1.29 -8.65 -14.28
N VAL A 21 2.28 -8.09 -13.56
CA VAL A 21 2.49 -8.37 -12.14
C VAL A 21 1.22 -8.05 -11.34
N GLY A 22 0.61 -6.89 -11.56
CA GLY A 22 -0.59 -6.50 -10.84
C GLY A 22 -1.81 -7.34 -11.21
N GLU A 23 -1.98 -7.61 -12.50
CA GLU A 23 -3.09 -8.44 -13.00
C GLU A 23 -3.08 -9.84 -12.39
N ASN A 24 -1.89 -10.39 -12.11
CA ASN A 24 -1.74 -11.74 -11.56
C ASN A 24 -1.64 -11.78 -10.03
N SER A 25 -1.15 -10.73 -9.39
CA SER A 25 -0.70 -10.82 -7.98
C SER A 25 -1.14 -9.64 -7.11
N TYR A 26 -1.89 -8.66 -7.64
CA TYR A 26 -2.29 -7.54 -6.80
C TYR A 26 -3.38 -7.96 -5.81
N HIS A 27 -3.27 -7.47 -4.62
CA HIS A 27 -4.06 -7.89 -3.46
C HIS A 27 -5.56 -7.52 -3.52
N ASP A 28 -6.04 -6.85 -4.56
CA ASP A 28 -7.47 -6.61 -4.77
C ASP A 28 -8.26 -7.89 -5.05
N GLN A 29 -7.56 -8.94 -5.57
CA GLN A 29 -8.12 -10.26 -5.82
C GLN A 29 -8.05 -11.20 -4.61
N HIS A 30 -7.40 -10.78 -3.53
CA HIS A 30 -7.31 -11.58 -2.32
C HIS A 30 -8.70 -11.87 -1.73
N PRO A 31 -9.00 -13.12 -1.28
CA PRO A 31 -10.31 -13.50 -0.76
C PRO A 31 -10.86 -12.55 0.31
N PHE A 32 -10.01 -12.03 1.19
CA PHE A 32 -10.44 -11.04 2.20
C PHE A 32 -10.98 -9.75 1.58
N HIS A 33 -10.32 -9.23 0.52
CA HIS A 33 -10.77 -8.03 -0.18
C HIS A 33 -12.01 -8.30 -1.04
N VAL A 34 -12.14 -9.50 -1.62
CA VAL A 34 -13.36 -9.92 -2.32
C VAL A 34 -14.54 -9.91 -1.35
N LEU A 35 -14.41 -10.54 -0.18
CA LEU A 35 -15.44 -10.52 0.86
C LEU A 35 -15.81 -9.09 1.30
N MET A 36 -14.79 -8.21 1.44
CA MET A 36 -15.03 -6.80 1.79
C MET A 36 -15.83 -6.08 0.70
N ASN A 37 -15.44 -6.24 -0.56
CA ASN A 37 -16.09 -5.54 -1.68
C ASN A 37 -17.52 -6.06 -1.94
N GLU A 38 -17.80 -7.30 -1.57
CA GLU A 38 -19.13 -7.91 -1.65
C GLU A 38 -20.02 -7.64 -0.41
N GLY A 39 -19.49 -6.89 0.58
CA GLY A 39 -20.25 -6.59 1.80
C GLY A 39 -20.41 -7.76 2.76
N LYS A 40 -19.57 -8.79 2.64
CA LYS A 40 -19.67 -10.03 3.43
C LYS A 40 -18.87 -9.98 4.73
N LEU A 41 -18.10 -8.94 5.00
CA LEU A 41 -17.40 -8.76 6.27
C LEU A 41 -18.34 -8.21 7.33
N ASN A 42 -18.30 -8.78 8.54
CA ASN A 42 -18.97 -8.21 9.69
C ASN A 42 -18.16 -7.05 10.29
N ARG A 43 -18.72 -6.38 11.30
CA ARG A 43 -18.09 -5.22 11.94
C ARG A 43 -16.72 -5.56 12.53
N LEU A 44 -16.58 -6.68 13.24
CA LEU A 44 -15.31 -7.08 13.87
C LEU A 44 -14.21 -7.34 12.82
N GLN A 45 -14.56 -8.00 11.73
CA GLN A 45 -13.65 -8.29 10.62
C GLN A 45 -13.18 -7.00 9.93
N LEU A 46 -14.09 -6.04 9.72
CA LEU A 46 -13.76 -4.74 9.15
C LEU A 46 -12.89 -3.91 10.09
N GLN A 47 -13.20 -3.91 11.38
CA GLN A 47 -12.36 -3.29 12.42
C GLN A 47 -10.96 -3.90 12.46
N GLY A 48 -10.87 -5.23 12.42
CA GLY A 48 -9.60 -5.95 12.37
C GLY A 48 -8.74 -5.53 11.19
N TRP A 49 -9.35 -5.42 10.00
CA TRP A 49 -8.65 -4.94 8.81
C TRP A 49 -8.16 -3.50 8.97
N VAL A 50 -9.00 -2.59 9.44
CA VAL A 50 -8.62 -1.17 9.63
C VAL A 50 -7.47 -1.03 10.64
N ALA A 51 -7.55 -1.75 11.77
CA ALA A 51 -6.53 -1.73 12.82
C ALA A 51 -5.18 -2.27 12.32
N ASN A 52 -5.18 -3.41 11.64
CA ASN A 52 -3.95 -4.02 11.12
C ASN A 52 -3.33 -3.20 9.97
N ARG A 53 -4.17 -2.69 9.07
CA ARG A 53 -3.70 -1.85 7.97
C ARG A 53 -3.12 -0.52 8.45
N PHE A 54 -3.49 -0.05 9.64
CA PHE A 54 -2.91 1.14 10.24
C PHE A 54 -1.41 1.03 10.43
N TYR A 55 -0.89 -0.14 10.85
CA TYR A 55 0.56 -0.35 10.94
C TYR A 55 1.26 -0.09 9.61
N TYR A 56 0.70 -0.58 8.52
CA TYR A 56 1.25 -0.27 7.20
C TYR A 56 1.22 1.24 6.90
N GLN A 57 0.16 1.96 7.28
CA GLN A 57 0.06 3.40 7.01
C GLN A 57 1.17 4.20 7.69
N ILE A 58 1.44 3.92 8.95
CA ILE A 58 2.50 4.63 9.70
C ILE A 58 3.92 4.25 9.23
N GLN A 59 4.08 3.10 8.57
CA GLN A 59 5.36 2.68 8.00
C GLN A 59 5.63 3.22 6.58
N ILE A 60 4.63 3.79 5.90
CA ILE A 60 4.83 4.37 4.56
C ILE A 60 5.82 5.55 4.59
N PRO A 61 5.71 6.56 5.43
CA PRO A 61 6.70 7.64 5.50
C PRO A 61 8.10 7.13 5.83
N ILE A 62 8.22 6.12 6.70
CA ILE A 62 9.49 5.54 7.13
C ILE A 62 10.18 4.84 5.96
N LYS A 63 9.44 4.03 5.18
CA LYS A 63 10.02 3.38 3.98
C LYS A 63 10.35 4.40 2.89
N ASP A 64 9.56 5.48 2.74
CA ASP A 64 9.85 6.53 1.77
C ASP A 64 11.08 7.36 2.18
N ALA A 65 11.26 7.61 3.48
CA ALA A 65 12.49 8.22 4.01
C ALA A 65 13.72 7.32 3.77
N ALA A 66 13.59 6.00 3.88
CA ALA A 66 14.66 5.06 3.55
C ALA A 66 15.04 5.14 2.06
N ILE A 67 14.09 5.25 1.15
CA ILE A 67 14.34 5.48 -0.27
C ILE A 67 15.07 6.81 -0.49
N LEU A 68 14.60 7.88 0.15
CA LEU A 68 15.23 9.20 0.06
C LEU A 68 16.68 9.19 0.55
N SER A 69 16.98 8.51 1.66
CA SER A 69 18.32 8.44 2.24
C SER A 69 19.31 7.75 1.30
N ASN A 70 18.84 6.80 0.49
CA ASN A 70 19.66 6.05 -0.46
C ASN A 70 19.73 6.69 -1.85
N CYS A 71 18.84 7.64 -2.17
CA CYS A 71 18.78 8.27 -3.48
C CYS A 71 19.77 9.45 -3.58
N PRO A 72 20.80 9.42 -4.46
CA PRO A 72 21.75 10.51 -4.62
C PRO A 72 21.18 11.68 -5.44
N GLU A 73 20.07 11.48 -6.16
CA GLU A 73 19.53 12.43 -7.12
C GLU A 73 18.60 13.45 -6.45
N ARG A 74 19.02 14.72 -6.42
CA ARG A 74 18.28 15.79 -5.76
C ARG A 74 16.86 15.97 -6.30
N ASP A 75 16.70 15.91 -7.62
CA ASP A 75 15.40 16.18 -8.25
C ASP A 75 14.42 15.04 -8.00
N VAL A 76 14.91 13.80 -7.92
CA VAL A 76 14.11 12.65 -7.48
C VAL A 76 13.65 12.84 -6.04
N ARG A 77 14.57 13.26 -5.14
CA ARG A 77 14.20 13.48 -3.74
C ARG A 77 13.15 14.58 -3.57
N ARG A 78 13.18 15.63 -4.38
CA ARG A 78 12.18 16.72 -4.38
C ARG A 78 10.78 16.24 -4.72
N GLU A 79 10.66 15.29 -5.64
CA GLU A 79 9.36 14.71 -5.99
C GLU A 79 8.95 13.65 -4.98
N TRP A 80 9.89 12.81 -4.56
CA TRP A 80 9.58 11.70 -3.66
C TRP A 80 9.15 12.11 -2.26
N ILE A 81 9.66 13.24 -1.75
CA ILE A 81 9.30 13.76 -0.41
C ILE A 81 7.80 14.05 -0.28
N ARG A 82 7.11 14.32 -1.38
CA ARG A 82 5.66 14.55 -1.39
C ARG A 82 4.89 13.37 -0.82
N ARG A 83 5.38 12.14 -1.01
CA ARG A 83 4.77 10.92 -0.49
C ARG A 83 4.79 10.88 1.03
N ILE A 84 5.85 11.39 1.64
CA ILE A 84 5.95 11.53 3.10
C ILE A 84 4.94 12.59 3.57
N LEU A 85 4.93 13.76 2.94
CA LEU A 85 4.00 14.83 3.28
C LEU A 85 2.53 14.44 3.12
N ASP A 86 2.20 13.65 2.09
CA ASP A 86 0.85 13.13 1.88
C ASP A 86 0.38 12.21 3.01
N HIS A 87 1.31 11.52 3.71
CA HIS A 87 0.98 10.60 4.79
C HIS A 87 1.10 11.26 6.17
N ASP A 88 2.21 11.98 6.43
CA ASP A 88 2.43 12.65 7.72
C ASP A 88 1.60 13.93 7.85
N GLY A 89 1.25 14.54 6.72
CA GLY A 89 0.52 15.80 6.69
C GLY A 89 1.43 17.03 6.63
N THR A 90 0.80 18.18 6.54
CA THR A 90 1.41 19.51 6.51
C THR A 90 0.54 20.48 7.32
N GLN A 91 0.92 21.77 7.41
CA GLN A 91 0.07 22.78 8.05
C GLN A 91 -1.33 22.95 7.41
N GLY A 92 -1.49 22.51 6.14
CA GLY A 92 -2.75 22.65 5.38
C GLY A 92 -3.48 21.35 5.09
N ASP A 93 -2.88 20.19 5.35
CA ASP A 93 -3.48 18.87 5.14
C ASP A 93 -3.13 17.93 6.30
N GLU A 94 -4.14 17.31 6.88
CA GLU A 94 -3.98 16.40 8.03
C GLU A 94 -3.18 15.11 7.73
N GLY A 95 -2.95 14.80 6.46
CA GLY A 95 -2.23 13.62 6.00
C GLY A 95 -3.01 12.31 6.04
N GLY A 96 -2.45 11.31 5.38
CA GLY A 96 -3.05 9.99 5.22
C GLY A 96 -3.17 9.20 6.53
N ILE A 97 -2.21 9.36 7.44
CA ILE A 97 -2.22 8.69 8.75
C ILE A 97 -3.42 9.17 9.57
N GLU A 98 -3.63 10.48 9.64
CA GLU A 98 -4.77 11.05 10.37
C GLU A 98 -6.10 10.65 9.73
N LYS A 99 -6.20 10.72 8.40
CA LYS A 99 -7.37 10.25 7.66
C LYS A 99 -7.68 8.77 7.92
N TRP A 100 -6.63 7.94 8.12
CA TRP A 100 -6.82 6.53 8.47
C TRP A 100 -7.28 6.34 9.92
N LEU A 101 -6.80 7.14 10.86
CA LEU A 101 -7.30 7.15 12.25
C LEU A 101 -8.80 7.50 12.28
N ARG A 102 -9.25 8.48 11.48
CA ARG A 102 -10.67 8.80 11.34
C ARG A 102 -11.49 7.65 10.75
N LEU A 103 -10.93 6.88 9.81
CA LEU A 103 -11.57 5.65 9.35
C LEU A 103 -11.72 4.65 10.50
N GLY A 104 -10.69 4.51 11.35
CA GLY A 104 -10.73 3.69 12.56
C GLY A 104 -11.89 4.09 13.49
N GLU A 105 -12.00 5.38 13.78
CA GLU A 105 -13.08 5.93 14.59
C GLU A 105 -14.46 5.72 13.93
N ALA A 106 -14.54 5.86 12.59
CA ALA A 106 -15.77 5.66 11.83
C ALA A 106 -16.26 4.20 11.84
N VAL A 107 -15.35 3.23 11.95
CA VAL A 107 -15.73 1.81 12.11
C VAL A 107 -15.90 1.41 13.59
N GLY A 108 -15.71 2.33 14.54
CA GLY A 108 -15.95 2.13 15.96
C GLY A 108 -14.74 1.62 16.74
N LEU A 109 -13.52 1.87 16.25
CA LEU A 109 -12.28 1.69 17.00
C LEU A 109 -11.97 2.95 17.82
N THR A 110 -11.25 2.79 18.93
CA THR A 110 -10.73 3.93 19.67
C THR A 110 -9.40 4.39 19.10
N ARG A 111 -9.16 5.69 19.10
CA ARG A 111 -7.88 6.25 18.66
C ARG A 111 -6.70 5.71 19.48
N LYS A 112 -6.90 5.58 20.80
CA LYS A 112 -5.90 4.99 21.72
C LYS A 112 -5.55 3.56 21.33
N GLY A 113 -6.54 2.71 21.03
CA GLY A 113 -6.31 1.33 20.60
C GLY A 113 -5.59 1.25 19.24
N MET A 114 -5.93 2.15 18.30
CA MET A 114 -5.24 2.25 17.02
C MET A 114 -3.76 2.63 17.21
N LEU A 115 -3.48 3.70 17.94
CA LEU A 115 -2.12 4.18 18.21
C LEU A 115 -1.30 3.18 19.02
N GLY A 116 -1.93 2.50 19.97
CA GLY A 116 -1.30 1.44 20.77
C GLY A 116 -1.14 0.10 20.04
N GLN A 117 -1.67 -0.02 18.80
CA GLN A 117 -1.57 -1.20 17.97
C GLN A 117 -2.06 -2.49 18.65
N SER A 118 -3.06 -2.38 19.52
CA SER A 118 -3.54 -3.48 20.37
C SER A 118 -4.03 -4.70 19.60
N ARG A 119 -4.42 -4.53 18.34
CA ARG A 119 -4.91 -5.60 17.46
C ARG A 119 -3.94 -5.99 16.34
N LEU A 120 -2.67 -5.54 16.42
CA LEU A 120 -1.68 -5.83 15.38
C LEU A 120 -1.29 -7.31 15.39
N LEU A 121 -1.52 -7.98 14.27
CA LEU A 121 -1.17 -9.37 14.07
C LEU A 121 0.33 -9.50 13.73
N PRO A 122 1.05 -10.47 14.31
CA PRO A 122 2.46 -10.69 14.02
C PRO A 122 2.76 -10.85 12.52
N GLY A 123 1.93 -11.58 11.77
CA GLY A 123 2.12 -11.75 10.33
C GLY A 123 2.02 -10.44 9.54
N VAL A 124 1.17 -9.50 9.99
CA VAL A 124 1.10 -8.16 9.41
C VAL A 124 2.36 -7.36 9.73
N CYS A 125 2.82 -7.41 10.98
CA CYS A 125 4.04 -6.75 11.41
C CYS A 125 5.24 -7.22 10.57
N TYR A 126 5.47 -8.54 10.48
CA TYR A 126 6.56 -9.12 9.72
C TYR A 126 6.52 -8.75 8.23
N ALA A 127 5.35 -8.78 7.60
CA ALA A 127 5.20 -8.39 6.22
C ALA A 127 5.56 -6.91 5.99
N VAL A 128 5.08 -6.02 6.85
CA VAL A 128 5.33 -4.58 6.73
C VAL A 128 6.79 -4.24 7.02
N ASP A 129 7.39 -4.86 8.04
CA ASP A 129 8.81 -4.67 8.40
C ASP A 129 9.74 -5.19 7.30
N ALA A 130 9.39 -6.31 6.66
CA ALA A 130 10.11 -6.80 5.48
C ALA A 130 10.11 -5.77 4.35
N TYR A 131 9.01 -5.03 4.16
CA TYR A 131 8.94 -3.97 3.16
C TYR A 131 9.84 -2.77 3.50
N VAL A 132 9.78 -2.30 4.75
CA VAL A 132 10.66 -1.21 5.20
C VAL A 132 12.12 -1.62 5.06
N ASN A 133 12.46 -2.86 5.43
CA ASN A 133 13.82 -3.38 5.29
C ASN A 133 14.25 -3.49 3.81
N PHE A 134 13.36 -3.95 2.93
CA PHE A 134 13.60 -3.95 1.49
C PHE A 134 13.98 -2.54 1.00
N CYS A 135 13.21 -1.52 1.37
CA CYS A 135 13.48 -0.14 0.97
C CYS A 135 14.79 0.43 1.56
N ARG A 136 15.26 -0.09 2.70
CA ARG A 136 16.53 0.31 3.32
C ARG A 136 17.75 -0.33 2.66
N THR A 137 17.62 -1.60 2.24
CA THR A 137 18.76 -2.44 1.85
C THR A 137 18.93 -2.59 0.35
N LYS A 138 17.85 -2.42 -0.43
CA LYS A 138 17.90 -2.50 -1.89
C LYS A 138 18.36 -1.17 -2.52
N PRO A 139 18.95 -1.22 -3.72
CA PRO A 139 19.19 -0.03 -4.50
C PRO A 139 17.93 0.83 -4.59
N TRP A 140 18.09 2.14 -4.44
CA TRP A 140 16.97 3.08 -4.36
C TRP A 140 15.99 2.98 -5.55
N LEU A 141 16.48 2.63 -6.74
CA LEU A 141 15.67 2.47 -7.94
C LEU A 141 14.76 1.23 -7.84
N GLU A 142 15.26 0.11 -7.30
CA GLU A 142 14.45 -1.08 -7.01
C GLU A 142 13.41 -0.78 -5.92
N ALA A 143 13.82 -0.06 -4.88
CA ALA A 143 12.93 0.36 -3.81
C ALA A 143 11.80 1.29 -4.34
N MET A 144 12.11 2.20 -5.27
CA MET A 144 11.09 3.01 -5.96
C MET A 144 10.14 2.15 -6.79
N ALA A 145 10.67 1.18 -7.56
CA ALA A 145 9.87 0.30 -8.41
C ALA A 145 8.84 -0.52 -7.63
N SER A 146 9.17 -0.93 -6.41
CA SER A 146 8.22 -1.61 -5.52
C SER A 146 6.97 -0.77 -5.23
N SER A 147 7.05 0.56 -5.35
CA SER A 147 5.92 1.46 -5.17
C SER A 147 4.98 1.56 -6.38
N LEU A 148 5.29 0.92 -7.51
CA LEU A 148 4.44 0.88 -8.71
C LEU A 148 3.12 0.10 -8.48
N THR A 149 2.89 -0.49 -7.32
CA THR A 149 1.53 -0.93 -6.91
C THR A 149 0.50 0.20 -6.95
N GLU A 150 0.95 1.45 -6.99
CA GLU A 150 0.10 2.63 -7.21
C GLU A 150 -0.58 2.64 -8.60
N LEU A 151 -0.05 1.91 -9.59
CA LEU A 151 -0.70 1.67 -10.89
C LEU A 151 -2.11 1.10 -10.76
N PHE A 152 -2.34 0.28 -9.72
CA PHE A 152 -3.58 -0.45 -9.50
C PHE A 152 -4.47 0.20 -8.44
N ALA A 153 -3.92 1.13 -7.66
CA ALA A 153 -4.60 1.74 -6.53
C ALA A 153 -5.89 2.51 -6.90
N PRO A 154 -5.97 3.29 -7.99
CA PRO A 154 -7.19 4.03 -8.31
C PRO A 154 -8.40 3.13 -8.50
N THR A 155 -8.26 2.04 -9.24
CA THR A 155 -9.34 1.05 -9.45
C THR A 155 -9.77 0.41 -8.13
N LEU A 156 -8.80 0.01 -7.30
CA LEU A 156 -9.09 -0.56 -5.98
C LEU A 156 -9.80 0.45 -5.07
N MET A 157 -9.35 1.72 -5.05
CA MET A 157 -9.95 2.74 -4.19
C MET A 157 -11.40 3.03 -4.62
N ALA A 158 -11.67 3.15 -5.92
CA ALA A 158 -13.02 3.35 -6.44
C ALA A 158 -13.96 2.19 -6.05
N LYS A 159 -13.52 0.93 -6.25
CA LYS A 159 -14.27 -0.26 -5.83
C LYS A 159 -14.56 -0.23 -4.33
N ARG A 160 -13.56 0.13 -3.51
CA ARG A 160 -13.68 0.18 -2.06
C ARG A 160 -14.65 1.24 -1.59
N ILE A 161 -14.59 2.46 -2.14
CA ILE A 161 -15.54 3.53 -1.82
C ILE A 161 -16.98 3.05 -2.12
N ALA A 162 -17.21 2.53 -3.33
CA ALA A 162 -18.52 2.04 -3.72
C ALA A 162 -19.02 0.90 -2.81
N ALA A 163 -18.14 -0.02 -2.42
CA ALA A 163 -18.47 -1.12 -1.50
C ALA A 163 -18.84 -0.61 -0.10
N PHE A 164 -18.09 0.36 0.42
CA PHE A 164 -18.38 0.94 1.74
C PHE A 164 -19.73 1.70 1.72
N GLU A 165 -19.97 2.51 0.71
CA GLU A 165 -21.22 3.25 0.56
C GLU A 165 -22.43 2.33 0.42
N LYS A 166 -22.28 1.22 -0.28
CA LYS A 166 -23.37 0.27 -0.53
C LYS A 166 -23.64 -0.69 0.62
N HIS A 167 -22.58 -1.25 1.20
CA HIS A 167 -22.69 -2.41 2.09
C HIS A 167 -22.39 -2.11 3.56
N TYR A 168 -21.72 -0.98 3.86
CA TYR A 168 -21.34 -0.58 5.22
C TYR A 168 -21.89 0.81 5.58
N PRO A 169 -23.24 1.05 5.45
CA PRO A 169 -23.83 2.37 5.65
C PRO A 169 -23.65 2.92 7.08
N TRP A 170 -23.29 2.07 8.01
CA TRP A 170 -22.95 2.44 9.39
C TRP A 170 -21.56 3.09 9.52
N VAL A 171 -20.72 3.02 8.48
CA VAL A 171 -19.44 3.73 8.43
C VAL A 171 -19.68 5.14 7.94
N LYS A 172 -19.38 6.14 8.77
CA LYS A 172 -19.57 7.55 8.42
C LYS A 172 -18.73 7.93 7.19
N GLN A 173 -19.31 8.72 6.29
CA GLN A 173 -18.69 9.16 5.03
C GLN A 173 -17.36 9.90 5.23
N ASP A 174 -17.18 10.60 6.36
CA ASP A 174 -15.94 11.28 6.72
C ASP A 174 -14.76 10.28 6.87
N GLY A 175 -15.02 9.04 7.29
CA GLY A 175 -14.03 7.96 7.36
C GLY A 175 -13.47 7.54 6.00
N LEU A 176 -14.14 7.87 4.88
CA LEU A 176 -13.67 7.49 3.54
C LEU A 176 -12.72 8.51 2.89
N LYS A 177 -12.37 9.59 3.59
CA LYS A 177 -11.47 10.65 3.09
C LYS A 177 -10.12 10.11 2.63
N TYR A 178 -9.57 9.11 3.33
CA TYR A 178 -8.33 8.48 2.90
C TYR A 178 -8.43 7.91 1.47
N PHE A 179 -9.46 7.11 1.21
CA PHE A 179 -9.63 6.48 -0.11
C PHE A 179 -9.86 7.50 -1.21
N ARG A 180 -10.64 8.55 -0.93
CA ARG A 180 -10.90 9.63 -1.89
C ARG A 180 -9.63 10.40 -2.24
N GLY A 181 -8.77 10.69 -1.26
CA GLY A 181 -7.48 11.33 -1.50
C GLY A 181 -6.55 10.50 -2.40
N ARG A 182 -6.57 9.16 -2.24
CA ARG A 182 -5.75 8.27 -3.07
C ARG A 182 -6.13 8.23 -4.55
N LEU A 183 -7.35 8.64 -4.92
CA LEU A 183 -7.78 8.71 -6.33
C LEU A 183 -6.98 9.73 -7.15
N THR A 184 -6.43 10.76 -6.52
CA THR A 184 -5.62 11.80 -7.17
C THR A 184 -4.12 11.63 -6.90
N GLN A 185 -3.75 11.21 -5.69
CA GLN A 185 -2.33 11.05 -5.30
C GLN A 185 -1.67 9.87 -6.01
N ALA A 186 -2.35 8.71 -6.10
CA ALA A 186 -1.77 7.52 -6.68
C ALA A 186 -1.41 7.67 -8.18
N PRO A 187 -2.24 8.25 -9.05
CA PRO A 187 -1.86 8.52 -10.44
C PRO A 187 -0.62 9.40 -10.56
N ARG A 188 -0.56 10.50 -9.80
CA ARG A 188 0.61 11.40 -9.79
C ARG A 188 1.90 10.65 -9.45
N ASP A 189 1.87 9.87 -8.37
CA ASP A 189 3.03 9.12 -7.89
C ASP A 189 3.46 8.04 -8.88
N THR A 190 2.49 7.41 -9.53
CA THR A 190 2.71 6.40 -10.56
C THR A 190 3.36 6.97 -11.80
N ASP A 191 2.81 8.07 -12.33
CA ASP A 191 3.30 8.71 -13.57
C ASP A 191 4.76 9.13 -13.42
N PHE A 192 5.12 9.69 -12.25
CA PHE A 192 6.50 10.03 -11.97
C PHE A 192 7.39 8.79 -11.92
N THR A 193 7.01 7.79 -11.12
CA THR A 193 7.83 6.59 -10.87
C THR A 193 8.01 5.76 -12.14
N LEU A 194 6.92 5.53 -12.90
CA LEU A 194 6.96 4.74 -14.12
C LEU A 194 7.85 5.41 -15.18
N ARG A 195 7.61 6.69 -15.47
CA ARG A 195 8.43 7.44 -16.41
C ARG A 195 9.90 7.39 -16.02
N PHE A 196 10.22 7.61 -14.76
CA PHE A 196 11.58 7.61 -14.27
C PHE A 196 12.27 6.26 -14.44
N ILE A 197 11.58 5.17 -14.16
CA ILE A 197 12.10 3.80 -14.31
C ILE A 197 12.31 3.47 -15.79
N LEU A 198 11.37 3.83 -16.67
CA LEU A 198 11.49 3.61 -18.11
C LEU A 198 12.70 4.38 -18.71
N GLU A 199 13.00 5.56 -18.18
CA GLU A 199 14.16 6.36 -18.61
C GLU A 199 15.51 5.82 -18.10
N ARG A 200 15.53 5.13 -16.98
CA ARG A 200 16.77 4.74 -16.27
C ARG A 200 17.16 3.28 -16.45
N CYS A 201 16.22 2.38 -16.63
CA CYS A 201 16.51 0.95 -16.83
C CYS A 201 16.88 0.70 -18.28
N ARG A 202 18.19 0.57 -18.55
CA ARG A 202 18.77 0.45 -19.90
C ARG A 202 19.26 -0.95 -20.23
N THR A 203 19.16 -1.90 -19.30
CA THR A 203 19.51 -3.29 -19.51
C THR A 203 18.36 -4.20 -19.11
N ARG A 204 18.30 -5.38 -19.70
CA ARG A 204 17.33 -6.43 -19.34
C ARG A 204 17.39 -6.76 -17.85
N GLU A 205 18.57 -6.94 -17.31
CA GLU A 205 18.77 -7.24 -15.89
C GLU A 205 18.18 -6.16 -14.97
N GLN A 206 18.35 -4.87 -15.33
CA GLN A 206 17.74 -3.78 -14.56
C GLN A 206 16.23 -3.85 -14.61
N GLN A 207 15.64 -4.08 -15.79
CA GLN A 207 14.20 -4.17 -15.98
C GLN A 207 13.60 -5.34 -15.17
N GLU A 208 14.23 -6.50 -15.21
CA GLU A 208 13.82 -7.68 -14.44
C GLU A 208 13.87 -7.42 -12.92
N LYS A 209 14.88 -6.70 -12.42
CA LYS A 209 14.93 -6.28 -11.02
C LYS A 209 13.76 -5.37 -10.63
N MET A 210 13.31 -4.48 -11.51
CA MET A 210 12.14 -3.62 -11.25
C MET A 210 10.85 -4.45 -11.20
N VAL A 211 10.69 -5.39 -12.13
CA VAL A 211 9.56 -6.33 -12.14
C VAL A 211 9.54 -7.16 -10.85
N ALA A 212 10.69 -7.71 -10.46
CA ALA A 212 10.83 -8.49 -9.23
C ALA A 212 10.55 -7.66 -7.95
N ALA A 213 10.94 -6.38 -7.94
CA ALA A 213 10.66 -5.48 -6.82
C ALA A 213 9.14 -5.18 -6.69
N LEU A 214 8.44 -5.01 -7.81
CA LEU A 214 6.99 -4.86 -7.82
C LEU A 214 6.29 -6.16 -7.40
N GLN A 215 6.75 -7.31 -7.90
CA GLN A 215 6.24 -8.62 -7.51
C GLN A 215 6.38 -8.84 -5.99
N PHE A 216 7.57 -8.62 -5.43
CA PHE A 216 7.79 -8.69 -3.99
C PHE A 216 6.79 -7.85 -3.20
N LYS A 217 6.49 -6.64 -3.69
CA LYS A 217 5.51 -5.78 -3.02
C LYS A 217 4.09 -6.33 -3.11
N CYS A 218 3.69 -6.90 -4.22
CA CYS A 218 2.38 -7.55 -4.36
C CYS A 218 2.25 -8.75 -3.40
N GLU A 219 3.27 -9.60 -3.33
CA GLU A 219 3.33 -10.77 -2.43
C GLU A 219 3.25 -10.37 -0.96
N LEU A 220 3.95 -9.31 -0.57
CA LEU A 220 3.90 -8.76 0.77
C LEU A 220 2.49 -8.26 1.14
N LEU A 221 1.82 -7.55 0.23
CA LEU A 221 0.45 -7.09 0.44
C LEU A 221 -0.53 -8.27 0.55
N TRP A 222 -0.26 -9.33 -0.18
CA TRP A 222 -1.01 -10.59 -0.12
C TRP A 222 -0.81 -11.27 1.24
N ALA A 223 0.44 -11.51 1.65
CA ALA A 223 0.78 -12.12 2.94
C ALA A 223 0.19 -11.36 4.15
N MET A 224 0.13 -10.04 4.06
CA MET A 224 -0.54 -9.21 5.06
C MET A 224 -2.02 -9.52 5.18
N LEU A 225 -2.70 -9.77 4.04
CA LEU A 225 -4.11 -10.15 4.01
C LEU A 225 -4.33 -11.61 4.39
N ASP A 226 -3.39 -12.52 4.09
CA ASP A 226 -3.43 -13.90 4.56
C ASP A 226 -3.47 -13.96 6.10
N ALA A 227 -2.63 -13.16 6.77
CA ALA A 227 -2.64 -13.07 8.22
C ALA A 227 -4.00 -12.60 8.76
N MET A 228 -4.61 -11.59 8.13
CA MET A 228 -5.92 -11.09 8.52
C MET A 228 -7.04 -12.08 8.18
N HIS A 229 -6.96 -12.74 7.01
CA HIS A 229 -7.93 -13.73 6.58
C HIS A 229 -7.93 -14.94 7.53
N PHE A 230 -6.74 -15.42 7.88
CA PHE A 230 -6.62 -16.49 8.87
C PHE A 230 -7.21 -16.09 10.21
N ALA A 231 -6.86 -14.92 10.73
CA ALA A 231 -7.26 -14.46 12.07
C ALA A 231 -8.76 -14.14 12.19
N TYR A 232 -9.35 -13.52 11.17
CA TYR A 232 -10.70 -12.98 11.25
C TYR A 232 -11.76 -13.79 10.48
N ILE A 233 -11.36 -14.63 9.51
CA ILE A 233 -12.29 -15.43 8.70
C ILE A 233 -12.19 -16.91 9.06
N LEU A 234 -10.98 -17.48 9.04
CA LEU A 234 -10.80 -18.92 9.23
C LEU A 234 -10.74 -19.32 10.70
N ASN A 235 -10.23 -18.46 11.59
CA ASN A 235 -10.09 -18.75 13.02
C ASN A 235 -10.59 -17.60 13.91
N PRO A 236 -11.87 -17.20 13.80
CA PRO A 236 -12.39 -16.00 14.45
C PRO A 236 -12.47 -16.11 15.99
N GLN A 237 -12.45 -17.32 16.58
CA GLN A 237 -12.66 -17.53 18.02
C GLN A 237 -11.55 -16.91 18.89
N LYS A 238 -10.30 -16.83 18.39
CA LYS A 238 -9.18 -16.24 19.13
C LYS A 238 -9.25 -14.71 19.29
N ASN A 239 -10.05 -14.02 18.50
CA ASN A 239 -10.09 -12.56 18.45
C ASN A 239 -11.43 -11.96 18.92
N GLN A 240 -12.32 -12.80 19.48
CA GLN A 240 -13.62 -12.36 19.99
C GLN A 240 -13.56 -11.88 21.46
N ASP A 241 -12.52 -12.23 22.21
CA ASP A 241 -12.43 -12.03 23.66
C ASP A 241 -11.72 -10.73 24.10
N GLU A 242 -11.34 -9.82 23.17
CA GLU A 242 -10.83 -8.53 23.59
C GLU A 242 -11.96 -7.51 23.74
N PRO A 243 -12.22 -7.04 25.00
CA PRO A 243 -13.17 -5.97 25.22
C PRO A 243 -12.73 -4.70 24.48
N ALA A 244 -13.68 -3.97 23.95
CA ALA A 244 -13.48 -2.63 23.37
C ALA A 244 -12.98 -1.71 24.49
N SER A 245 -11.65 -1.58 24.63
CA SER A 245 -10.99 -0.69 25.59
C SER A 245 -10.79 0.70 25.02
#